data_170f9d16a9aff075a0e8e9900a020976
#
_entry.id   170f9d16a9aff075a0e8e9900a020976
#
_cell.length_a   1.000
_cell.length_b   1.000
_cell.length_c   1.000
_cell.angle_alpha   90.00
_cell.angle_beta   90.00
_cell.angle_gamma   90.00
#
_symmetry.space_group_name_H-M   'P 1'
#
loop_
_entity.id
_entity.type
_entity.pdbx_description
1 polymer ?
#
loop_
_entity_poly.entity_id
_entity_poly.type
_entity_poly.pdbx_seq_one_letter_code
_entity_poly.pdbx_strand_id
1 'polypeptide(L)'
;MKKYLSLFLSFSLLFTIAACSREEPLSELESIQKQLAEMEGYTCTATLTRTNERGEQTYETKQYCKSTGEYRLELTAPENVAGNYTVFDGERICQYNPRLDSSITRDIPESQHRNELFLSQFIQNYMQSEGVSVETAALDESRCIVLEAIIPGNDAALASEKLWVDRESLLPVRFVIYDAEGEERYSMDYSSFEFDPQFDDTLFTIEE
;
A
#
# COMPACT_ATOMS: atom_id res chain seq x y z
N MET A 1 -65.66 0.80 43.67
CA MET A 1 -64.61 -0.14 43.21
C MET A 1 -64.28 0.10 41.75
N LYS A 2 -63.73 1.26 41.35
CA LYS A 2 -63.34 1.57 39.94
C LYS A 2 -62.15 2.55 39.82
N LYS A 3 -61.19 2.51 40.77
CA LYS A 3 -60.07 3.46 40.77
C LYS A 3 -58.66 2.82 40.85
N TYR A 4 -58.52 1.50 40.76
CA TYR A 4 -57.20 0.84 40.88
C TYR A 4 -56.76 0.04 39.62
N LEU A 5 -57.51 0.17 38.50
CA LEU A 5 -57.19 -0.58 37.28
C LEU A 5 -56.35 0.23 36.28
N SER A 6 -56.05 1.51 36.56
CA SER A 6 -55.29 2.39 35.64
C SER A 6 -53.80 2.57 35.96
N LEU A 7 -53.29 1.96 37.05
CA LEU A 7 -51.91 2.17 37.49
C LEU A 7 -50.97 1.01 37.13
N PHE A 8 -51.50 -0.08 36.53
CA PHE A 8 -50.67 -1.26 36.20
C PHE A 8 -50.25 -1.36 34.74
N LEU A 9 -50.75 -0.41 33.89
CA LEU A 9 -50.43 -0.44 32.45
C LEU A 9 -49.31 0.53 32.04
N SER A 10 -48.76 1.30 32.98
CA SER A 10 -47.68 2.27 32.69
C SER A 10 -46.26 1.81 33.06
N PHE A 11 -46.06 0.60 33.58
CA PHE A 11 -44.76 0.13 34.00
C PHE A 11 -44.12 -0.93 33.08
N SER A 12 -44.77 -1.25 31.96
CA SER A 12 -44.30 -2.30 31.03
C SER A 12 -43.63 -1.78 29.74
N LEU A 13 -43.28 -0.48 29.65
CA LEU A 13 -42.75 0.08 28.39
C LEU A 13 -41.36 0.72 28.54
N LEU A 14 -40.55 0.23 29.49
CA LEU A 14 -39.18 0.75 29.70
C LEU A 14 -38.13 -0.38 29.69
N PHE A 15 -38.39 -1.46 28.92
CA PHE A 15 -37.38 -2.47 28.61
C PHE A 15 -37.20 -2.57 27.11
N THR A 16 -36.68 -1.46 26.50
CA THR A 16 -36.23 -1.55 25.12
C THR A 16 -34.91 -0.83 24.96
N ILE A 17 -34.01 -1.57 24.32
CA ILE A 17 -32.87 -1.10 23.55
C ILE A 17 -31.62 -0.79 24.39
N ALA A 18 -31.07 -1.79 25.05
CA ALA A 18 -29.64 -2.02 25.02
C ALA A 18 -29.35 -3.07 23.93
N ALA A 19 -29.70 -2.76 22.67
CA ALA A 19 -29.06 -3.40 21.55
C ALA A 19 -27.64 -2.82 21.48
N CYS A 20 -26.73 -3.36 22.29
CA CYS A 20 -25.31 -3.33 21.96
C CYS A 20 -25.26 -3.97 20.56
N SER A 21 -25.09 -3.18 19.54
CA SER A 21 -24.57 -3.63 18.27
C SER A 21 -23.18 -4.20 18.55
N ARG A 22 -23.15 -5.50 18.80
CA ARG A 22 -21.90 -6.24 18.83
C ARG A 22 -21.47 -6.21 17.37
N GLU A 23 -20.54 -5.33 17.03
CA GLU A 23 -19.90 -5.37 15.71
C GLU A 23 -19.33 -6.79 15.58
N GLU A 24 -19.80 -7.50 14.55
CA GLU A 24 -19.22 -8.80 14.25
C GLU A 24 -17.75 -8.56 13.87
N PRO A 25 -16.83 -9.44 14.30
CA PRO A 25 -15.43 -9.30 13.94
C PRO A 25 -15.31 -9.35 12.41
N LEU A 26 -14.55 -8.37 11.84
CA LEU A 26 -14.28 -8.31 10.41
C LEU A 26 -13.61 -9.62 9.95
N SER A 27 -13.93 -10.06 8.75
CA SER A 27 -13.16 -11.11 8.09
C SER A 27 -11.73 -10.63 7.85
N GLU A 28 -10.79 -11.58 7.63
CA GLU A 28 -9.39 -11.23 7.31
C GLU A 28 -9.31 -10.28 6.11
N LEU A 29 -10.08 -10.54 5.07
CA LEU A 29 -10.14 -9.68 3.88
C LEU A 29 -10.65 -8.27 4.22
N GLU A 30 -11.75 -8.16 4.95
CA GLU A 30 -12.28 -6.85 5.36
C GLU A 30 -11.29 -6.09 6.24
N SER A 31 -10.55 -6.79 7.11
CA SER A 31 -9.50 -6.18 7.94
C SER A 31 -8.36 -5.63 7.10
N ILE A 32 -7.88 -6.40 6.10
CA ILE A 32 -6.85 -5.96 5.17
C ILE A 32 -7.32 -4.76 4.34
N GLN A 33 -8.52 -4.85 3.76
CA GLN A 33 -9.08 -3.76 2.95
C GLN A 33 -9.26 -2.48 3.76
N LYS A 34 -9.72 -2.60 5.01
CA LYS A 34 -9.85 -1.47 5.92
C LYS A 34 -8.50 -0.86 6.24
N GLN A 35 -7.50 -1.67 6.58
CA GLN A 35 -6.16 -1.19 6.91
C GLN A 35 -5.51 -0.47 5.72
N LEU A 36 -5.63 -1.01 4.51
CA LEU A 36 -5.13 -0.36 3.29
C LEU A 36 -5.87 0.95 2.99
N ALA A 37 -7.20 0.99 3.20
CA ALA A 37 -8.00 2.19 2.93
C ALA A 37 -7.79 3.32 3.96
N GLU A 38 -7.47 2.97 5.20
CA GLU A 38 -7.25 3.92 6.30
C GLU A 38 -5.77 4.32 6.47
N MET A 39 -4.84 3.68 5.73
CA MET A 39 -3.41 3.94 5.80
C MET A 39 -3.09 5.40 5.46
N GLU A 40 -2.40 6.10 6.35
CA GLU A 40 -1.86 7.45 6.12
C GLU A 40 -0.46 7.41 5.47
N GLY A 41 0.28 6.30 5.67
CA GLY A 41 1.57 6.06 5.08
C GLY A 41 2.20 4.75 5.54
N TYR A 42 3.37 4.43 5.00
CA TYR A 42 4.15 3.26 5.42
C TYR A 42 5.65 3.47 5.30
N THR A 43 6.41 2.67 6.03
CA THR A 43 7.83 2.43 5.79
C THR A 43 8.08 0.95 5.62
N CYS A 44 9.01 0.60 4.73
CA CYS A 44 9.40 -0.79 4.54
C CYS A 44 10.85 -0.93 4.10
N THR A 45 11.38 -2.14 4.25
CA THR A 45 12.57 -2.61 3.53
C THR A 45 12.14 -3.73 2.59
N ALA A 46 12.68 -3.72 1.39
CA ALA A 46 12.30 -4.69 0.37
C ALA A 46 13.44 -4.99 -0.59
N THR A 47 13.44 -6.21 -1.12
CA THR A 47 14.20 -6.59 -2.31
C THR A 47 13.37 -6.25 -3.53
N LEU A 48 13.78 -5.22 -4.29
CA LEU A 48 13.18 -4.83 -5.55
C LEU A 48 13.89 -5.54 -6.70
N THR A 49 13.17 -6.34 -7.47
CA THR A 49 13.66 -6.93 -8.72
C THR A 49 12.97 -6.28 -9.91
N ARG A 50 13.74 -5.85 -10.88
CA ARG A 50 13.27 -5.34 -12.16
C ARG A 50 13.66 -6.32 -13.27
N THR A 51 12.69 -6.80 -14.02
CA THR A 51 12.86 -7.70 -15.16
C THR A 51 12.65 -6.96 -16.48
N ASN A 52 13.56 -7.13 -17.41
CA ASN A 52 13.45 -6.60 -18.77
C ASN A 52 14.18 -7.52 -19.76
N GLU A 53 14.18 -7.18 -21.06
CA GLU A 53 14.83 -7.97 -22.13
C GLU A 53 16.34 -8.22 -21.91
N ARG A 54 17.00 -7.43 -21.06
CA ARG A 54 18.43 -7.55 -20.73
C ARG A 54 18.68 -8.43 -19.50
N GLY A 55 17.62 -8.97 -18.89
CA GLY A 55 17.65 -9.79 -17.67
C GLY A 55 17.13 -9.07 -16.45
N GLU A 56 17.43 -9.61 -15.29
CA GLU A 56 16.99 -9.15 -13.99
C GLU A 56 18.03 -8.25 -13.34
N GLN A 57 17.54 -7.24 -12.62
CA GLN A 57 18.34 -6.36 -11.78
C GLN A 57 17.67 -6.28 -10.41
N THR A 58 18.42 -6.61 -9.36
CA THR A 58 17.93 -6.67 -7.99
C THR A 58 18.59 -5.59 -7.13
N TYR A 59 17.78 -4.95 -6.29
CA TYR A 59 18.17 -3.87 -5.39
C TYR A 59 17.59 -4.10 -4.00
N GLU A 60 18.37 -3.87 -2.94
CA GLU A 60 17.80 -3.70 -1.61
C GLU A 60 17.38 -2.25 -1.44
N THR A 61 16.17 -2.05 -0.92
CA THR A 61 15.57 -0.72 -0.81
C THR A 61 15.05 -0.45 0.59
N LYS A 62 15.02 0.82 0.95
CA LYS A 62 14.23 1.34 2.07
C LYS A 62 13.25 2.36 1.51
N GLN A 63 11.98 2.22 1.84
CA GLN A 63 10.90 3.04 1.32
C GLN A 63 10.18 3.74 2.45
N TYR A 64 9.80 4.99 2.20
CA TYR A 64 8.92 5.81 3.01
C TYR A 64 7.89 6.41 2.06
N CYS A 65 6.62 6.22 2.34
CA CYS A 65 5.55 6.64 1.44
C CYS A 65 4.36 7.16 2.23
N LYS A 66 3.79 8.29 1.80
CA LYS A 66 2.50 8.78 2.27
C LYS A 66 1.38 8.30 1.36
N SER A 67 0.19 8.14 1.89
CA SER A 67 -1.00 7.81 1.09
C SER A 67 -1.36 8.88 0.06
N THR A 68 -0.92 10.12 0.30
CA THR A 68 -1.05 11.26 -0.62
C THR A 68 -0.09 11.20 -1.81
N GLY A 69 0.88 10.26 -1.79
CA GLY A 69 1.74 9.94 -2.91
C GLY A 69 3.17 10.44 -2.81
N GLU A 70 3.52 11.27 -1.82
CA GLU A 70 4.91 11.63 -1.55
C GLU A 70 5.69 10.40 -1.11
N TYR A 71 6.92 10.28 -1.60
CA TYR A 71 7.76 9.14 -1.25
C TYR A 71 9.24 9.49 -1.19
N ARG A 72 9.96 8.64 -0.46
CA ARG A 72 11.41 8.54 -0.48
C ARG A 72 11.80 7.08 -0.67
N LEU A 73 12.58 6.80 -1.70
CA LEU A 73 13.14 5.49 -2.02
C LEU A 73 14.66 5.55 -1.92
N GLU A 74 15.24 4.78 -1.02
CA GLU A 74 16.69 4.66 -0.85
C GLU A 74 17.16 3.30 -1.34
N LEU A 75 18.27 3.26 -2.10
CA LEU A 75 18.94 2.03 -2.49
C LEU A 75 20.03 1.72 -1.46
N THR A 76 19.96 0.55 -0.83
CA THR A 76 20.93 0.10 0.17
C THR A 76 21.89 -0.95 -0.37
N ALA A 77 21.51 -1.66 -1.43
CA ALA A 77 22.38 -2.58 -2.19
C ALA A 77 21.94 -2.61 -3.67
N PRO A 78 22.83 -3.04 -4.59
CA PRO A 78 24.23 -3.42 -4.41
C PRO A 78 25.14 -2.20 -4.15
N GLU A 79 26.38 -2.45 -3.73
CA GLU A 79 27.35 -1.41 -3.33
C GLU A 79 27.53 -0.28 -4.36
N ASN A 80 27.42 -0.61 -5.64
CA ASN A 80 27.61 0.37 -6.72
C ASN A 80 26.47 1.42 -6.81
N VAL A 81 25.33 1.21 -6.17
CA VAL A 81 24.20 2.15 -6.11
C VAL A 81 23.78 2.49 -4.68
N ALA A 82 24.38 1.85 -3.68
CA ALA A 82 24.06 2.10 -2.28
C ALA A 82 24.21 3.59 -1.93
N GLY A 83 23.23 4.12 -1.19
CA GLY A 83 23.15 5.52 -0.82
C GLY A 83 22.47 6.42 -1.86
N ASN A 84 22.21 5.93 -3.08
CA ASN A 84 21.34 6.67 -4.00
C ASN A 84 19.93 6.73 -3.40
N TYR A 85 19.28 7.89 -3.55
CA TYR A 85 17.88 8.00 -3.18
C TYR A 85 17.10 8.85 -4.17
N THR A 86 15.80 8.62 -4.18
CA THR A 86 14.82 9.41 -4.91
C THR A 86 13.80 9.93 -3.91
N VAL A 87 13.52 11.23 -3.96
CA VAL A 87 12.44 11.88 -3.21
C VAL A 87 11.44 12.47 -4.19
N PHE A 88 10.16 12.27 -3.92
CA PHE A 88 9.06 12.96 -4.59
C PHE A 88 8.23 13.68 -3.53
N ASP A 89 8.08 15.00 -3.67
CA ASP A 89 7.40 15.88 -2.71
C ASP A 89 5.94 16.20 -3.08
N GLY A 90 5.41 15.52 -4.11
CA GLY A 90 4.07 15.76 -4.65
C GLY A 90 4.10 16.60 -5.95
N GLU A 91 5.15 17.36 -6.21
CA GLU A 91 5.30 18.21 -7.39
C GLU A 91 6.63 17.98 -8.12
N ARG A 92 7.70 17.76 -7.35
CA ARG A 92 9.07 17.62 -7.86
C ARG A 92 9.63 16.26 -7.49
N ILE A 93 10.52 15.77 -8.35
CA ILE A 93 11.36 14.61 -8.07
C ILE A 93 12.81 15.00 -7.97
N CYS A 94 13.48 14.58 -6.92
CA CYS A 94 14.91 14.74 -6.71
C CYS A 94 15.58 13.37 -6.67
N GLN A 95 16.62 13.18 -7.48
CA GLN A 95 17.46 12.00 -7.46
C GLN A 95 18.87 12.39 -7.02
N TYR A 96 19.33 11.82 -5.92
CA TYR A 96 20.68 12.04 -5.39
C TYR A 96 21.59 10.86 -5.67
N ASN A 97 22.83 11.17 -6.04
CA ASN A 97 23.88 10.18 -6.23
C ASN A 97 25.08 10.52 -5.32
N PRO A 98 25.35 9.75 -4.26
CA PRO A 98 26.41 10.03 -3.30
C PRO A 98 27.83 9.91 -3.89
N ARG A 99 28.02 9.15 -4.98
CA ARG A 99 29.33 9.02 -5.63
C ARG A 99 29.72 10.28 -6.39
N LEU A 100 28.72 11.03 -6.86
CA LEU A 100 28.92 12.29 -7.56
C LEU A 100 28.74 13.50 -6.64
N ASP A 101 28.28 13.24 -5.40
CA ASP A 101 27.85 14.27 -4.45
C ASP A 101 26.95 15.30 -5.11
N SER A 102 25.94 14.81 -5.86
CA SER A 102 25.08 15.66 -6.66
C SER A 102 23.65 15.14 -6.74
N SER A 103 22.73 16.07 -6.91
CA SER A 103 21.30 15.79 -7.12
C SER A 103 20.82 16.38 -8.45
N ILE A 104 19.75 15.78 -8.98
CA ILE A 104 19.01 16.30 -10.12
C ILE A 104 17.56 16.44 -9.67
N THR A 105 17.04 17.65 -9.70
CA THR A 105 15.65 17.95 -9.37
C THR A 105 14.90 18.35 -10.64
N ARG A 106 13.65 17.89 -10.78
CA ARG A 106 12.75 18.20 -11.89
C ARG A 106 11.33 18.36 -11.38
N ASP A 107 10.61 19.32 -11.97
CA ASP A 107 9.15 19.37 -11.83
C ASP A 107 8.53 18.23 -12.64
N ILE A 108 7.56 17.54 -12.03
CA ILE A 108 6.86 16.45 -12.67
C ILE A 108 5.39 16.83 -12.76
N PRO A 109 4.85 17.06 -13.96
CA PRO A 109 3.42 17.28 -14.15
C PRO A 109 2.62 16.09 -13.65
N GLU A 110 1.44 16.33 -13.06
CA GLU A 110 0.57 15.30 -12.50
C GLU A 110 0.31 14.12 -13.46
N SER A 111 0.16 14.41 -14.76
CA SER A 111 -0.01 13.41 -15.82
C SER A 111 1.22 12.51 -16.05
N GLN A 112 2.35 12.80 -15.41
CA GLN A 112 3.61 12.06 -15.51
C GLN A 112 4.07 11.49 -14.17
N HIS A 113 3.25 11.55 -13.13
CA HIS A 113 3.55 10.90 -11.86
C HIS A 113 3.68 9.39 -12.10
N ARG A 114 4.77 8.81 -11.62
CA ARG A 114 5.13 7.40 -11.75
C ARG A 114 5.31 6.79 -10.37
N ASN A 115 4.20 6.41 -9.78
CA ASN A 115 4.12 5.89 -8.41
C ASN A 115 3.76 4.40 -8.38
N GLU A 116 3.84 3.71 -9.52
CA GLU A 116 3.39 2.31 -9.68
C GLU A 116 4.12 1.34 -8.74
N LEU A 117 5.34 1.67 -8.29
CA LEU A 117 6.10 0.84 -7.34
C LEU A 117 5.65 0.98 -5.88
N PHE A 118 4.68 1.86 -5.60
CA PHE A 118 4.28 2.17 -4.23
C PHE A 118 2.83 1.74 -3.95
N LEU A 119 2.59 1.24 -2.74
CA LEU A 119 1.26 0.77 -2.34
C LEU A 119 0.19 1.88 -2.36
N SER A 120 0.57 3.15 -2.23
CA SER A 120 -0.37 4.27 -2.40
C SER A 120 -1.05 4.24 -3.78
N GLN A 121 -0.30 3.92 -4.84
CA GLN A 121 -0.86 3.79 -6.19
C GLN A 121 -1.67 2.50 -6.34
N PHE A 122 -1.16 1.37 -5.82
CA PHE A 122 -1.90 0.12 -5.81
C PHE A 122 -3.28 0.28 -5.16
N ILE A 123 -3.34 0.92 -3.99
CA ILE A 123 -4.60 1.14 -3.28
C ILE A 123 -5.58 1.96 -4.13
N GLN A 124 -5.11 3.01 -4.79
CA GLN A 124 -5.95 3.81 -5.70
C GLN A 124 -6.50 2.96 -6.85
N ASN A 125 -5.64 2.18 -7.51
CA ASN A 125 -6.03 1.30 -8.60
C ASN A 125 -7.02 0.23 -8.11
N TYR A 126 -6.75 -0.41 -6.97
CA TYR A 126 -7.59 -1.44 -6.37
C TYR A 126 -8.98 -0.91 -6.01
N MET A 127 -9.07 0.27 -5.38
CA MET A 127 -10.34 0.86 -4.96
C MET A 127 -11.18 1.43 -6.12
N GLN A 128 -10.54 1.77 -7.24
CA GLN A 128 -11.22 2.38 -8.41
C GLN A 128 -11.49 1.39 -9.54
N SER A 129 -10.85 0.22 -9.53
CA SER A 129 -10.92 -0.75 -10.62
C SER A 129 -12.18 -1.62 -10.54
N GLU A 130 -12.86 -1.81 -11.68
CA GLU A 130 -13.89 -2.83 -11.82
C GLU A 130 -13.32 -4.25 -11.99
N GLY A 131 -12.02 -4.35 -12.28
CA GLY A 131 -11.30 -5.61 -12.55
C GLY A 131 -10.50 -6.12 -11.36
N VAL A 132 -10.99 -5.95 -10.11
CA VAL A 132 -10.31 -6.51 -8.94
C VAL A 132 -10.62 -7.98 -8.75
N SER A 133 -9.61 -8.75 -8.37
CA SER A 133 -9.77 -10.13 -7.93
C SER A 133 -9.17 -10.34 -6.55
N VAL A 134 -9.66 -11.35 -5.85
CA VAL A 134 -9.16 -11.76 -4.53
C VAL A 134 -9.01 -13.27 -4.52
N GLU A 135 -7.84 -13.75 -4.20
CA GLU A 135 -7.56 -15.19 -4.09
C GLU A 135 -6.76 -15.49 -2.82
N THR A 136 -6.69 -16.77 -2.47
CA THR A 136 -5.83 -17.25 -1.39
C THR A 136 -4.69 -18.05 -2.00
N ALA A 137 -3.46 -17.72 -1.67
CA ALA A 137 -2.27 -18.39 -2.15
C ALA A 137 -1.29 -18.70 -1.01
N ALA A 138 -0.42 -19.69 -1.23
CA ALA A 138 0.74 -19.90 -0.39
C ALA A 138 1.94 -19.15 -0.99
N LEU A 139 2.69 -18.47 -0.14
CA LEU A 139 3.97 -17.89 -0.48
C LEU A 139 4.98 -18.39 0.55
N ASP A 140 5.90 -19.25 0.14
CA ASP A 140 6.79 -20.00 1.02
C ASP A 140 6.00 -20.72 2.15
N GLU A 141 6.26 -20.39 3.42
CA GLU A 141 5.56 -20.97 4.58
C GLU A 141 4.30 -20.18 4.97
N SER A 142 4.07 -18.99 4.39
CA SER A 142 2.96 -18.11 4.69
C SER A 142 1.72 -18.41 3.85
N ARG A 143 0.55 -18.27 4.45
CA ARG A 143 -0.73 -18.26 3.73
C ARG A 143 -1.16 -16.81 3.53
N CYS A 144 -1.34 -16.42 2.27
CA CYS A 144 -1.63 -15.05 1.91
C CYS A 144 -3.04 -14.90 1.32
N ILE A 145 -3.60 -13.72 1.53
CA ILE A 145 -4.65 -13.16 0.67
C ILE A 145 -3.93 -12.35 -0.40
N VAL A 146 -4.31 -12.60 -1.66
CA VAL A 146 -3.77 -11.91 -2.83
C VAL A 146 -4.83 -10.98 -3.38
N LEU A 147 -4.53 -9.70 -3.43
CA LEU A 147 -5.36 -8.67 -4.02
C LEU A 147 -4.78 -8.32 -5.40
N GLU A 148 -5.61 -8.32 -6.43
CA GLU A 148 -5.21 -7.98 -7.80
C GLU A 148 -5.99 -6.79 -8.31
N ALA A 149 -5.33 -5.89 -9.01
CA ALA A 149 -5.92 -4.74 -9.68
C ALA A 149 -5.35 -4.58 -11.09
N ILE A 150 -6.15 -3.94 -11.95
CA ILE A 150 -5.71 -3.50 -13.27
C ILE A 150 -5.06 -2.14 -13.14
N ILE A 151 -3.89 -1.96 -13.75
CA ILE A 151 -3.24 -0.65 -13.81
C ILE A 151 -3.91 0.17 -14.93
N PRO A 152 -4.49 1.35 -14.63
CA PRO A 152 -5.13 2.18 -15.65
C PRO A 152 -4.12 2.69 -16.69
N GLY A 153 -4.50 2.68 -17.96
CA GLY A 153 -3.70 3.21 -19.06
C GLY A 153 -3.51 2.22 -20.20
N ASN A 154 -2.61 2.58 -21.12
CA ASN A 154 -2.31 1.77 -22.30
C ASN A 154 -0.82 1.37 -22.36
N ASP A 155 -0.13 1.35 -21.23
CA ASP A 155 1.25 0.89 -21.18
C ASP A 155 1.26 -0.64 -21.07
N ALA A 156 1.60 -1.31 -22.18
CA ALA A 156 1.66 -2.78 -22.21
C ALA A 156 2.71 -3.36 -21.23
N ALA A 157 3.67 -2.56 -20.78
CA ALA A 157 4.66 -3.00 -19.79
C ALA A 157 4.14 -2.96 -18.34
N LEU A 158 2.98 -2.35 -18.08
CA LEU A 158 2.39 -2.17 -16.76
C LEU A 158 0.88 -2.38 -16.88
N ALA A 159 0.41 -3.62 -16.86
CA ALA A 159 -0.98 -3.96 -17.14
C ALA A 159 -1.79 -4.34 -15.90
N SER A 160 -1.20 -5.09 -14.98
CA SER A 160 -1.85 -5.47 -13.73
C SER A 160 -0.84 -5.55 -12.59
N GLU A 161 -1.37 -5.61 -11.39
CA GLU A 161 -0.57 -5.66 -10.17
C GLU A 161 -1.21 -6.54 -9.11
N LYS A 162 -0.38 -7.21 -8.32
CA LYS A 162 -0.82 -8.09 -7.24
C LYS A 162 -0.09 -7.76 -5.94
N LEU A 163 -0.85 -7.79 -4.85
CA LEU A 163 -0.35 -7.63 -3.48
C LEU A 163 -0.67 -8.89 -2.67
N TRP A 164 0.36 -9.54 -2.15
CA TRP A 164 0.26 -10.63 -1.19
C TRP A 164 0.31 -10.07 0.21
N VAL A 165 -0.71 -10.37 0.99
CA VAL A 165 -0.81 -9.98 2.41
C VAL A 165 -0.88 -11.25 3.24
N ASP A 166 0.04 -11.41 4.17
CA ASP A 166 0.07 -12.53 5.10
C ASP A 166 -1.16 -12.53 6.00
N ARG A 167 -1.84 -13.67 6.12
CA ARG A 167 -3.12 -13.78 6.83
C ARG A 167 -3.01 -13.68 8.35
N GLU A 168 -1.83 -13.96 8.90
CA GLU A 168 -1.60 -13.96 10.33
C GLU A 168 -1.22 -12.56 10.83
N SER A 169 -0.24 -11.95 10.17
CA SER A 169 0.25 -10.61 10.53
C SER A 169 -0.57 -9.47 9.91
N LEU A 170 -1.33 -9.72 8.85
CA LEU A 170 -2.02 -8.76 8.00
C LEU A 170 -1.07 -7.73 7.34
N LEU A 171 0.21 -8.08 7.21
CA LEU A 171 1.21 -7.24 6.58
C LEU A 171 1.45 -7.64 5.11
N PRO A 172 1.72 -6.67 4.23
CA PRO A 172 2.26 -6.93 2.90
C PRO A 172 3.56 -7.73 2.96
N VAL A 173 3.67 -8.78 2.15
CA VAL A 173 4.88 -9.62 2.06
C VAL A 173 5.48 -9.62 0.68
N ARG A 174 4.66 -9.43 -0.37
CA ARG A 174 5.11 -9.34 -1.75
C ARG A 174 4.19 -8.43 -2.56
N PHE A 175 4.77 -7.69 -3.50
CA PHE A 175 4.04 -6.90 -4.49
C PHE A 175 4.65 -7.14 -5.88
N VAL A 176 3.82 -7.34 -6.90
CA VAL A 176 4.29 -7.64 -8.27
C VAL A 176 3.48 -6.84 -9.27
N ILE A 177 4.19 -6.29 -10.27
CA ILE A 177 3.60 -5.66 -11.44
C ILE A 177 3.86 -6.54 -12.66
N TYR A 178 2.80 -6.80 -13.42
CA TYR A 178 2.80 -7.62 -14.61
C TYR A 178 2.58 -6.77 -15.86
N ASP A 179 3.18 -7.22 -16.97
CA ASP A 179 2.86 -6.68 -18.28
C ASP A 179 1.59 -7.31 -18.89
N ALA A 180 1.26 -6.90 -20.13
CA ALA A 180 0.07 -7.37 -20.83
C ALA A 180 0.15 -8.87 -21.22
N GLU A 181 1.33 -9.45 -21.27
CA GLU A 181 1.58 -10.87 -21.52
C GLU A 181 1.52 -11.72 -20.23
N GLY A 182 1.44 -11.07 -19.05
CA GLY A 182 1.41 -11.70 -17.73
C GLY A 182 2.80 -12.02 -17.18
N GLU A 183 3.86 -11.41 -17.73
CA GLU A 183 5.22 -11.55 -17.24
C GLU A 183 5.55 -10.54 -16.15
N GLU A 184 6.29 -10.95 -15.10
CA GLU A 184 6.70 -10.07 -14.01
C GLU A 184 7.69 -9.02 -14.52
N ARG A 185 7.35 -7.74 -14.37
CA ARG A 185 8.20 -6.61 -14.73
C ARG A 185 8.89 -6.00 -13.52
N TYR A 186 8.19 -5.98 -12.41
CA TYR A 186 8.72 -5.56 -11.11
C TYR A 186 8.18 -6.49 -10.03
N SER A 187 9.03 -6.88 -9.10
CA SER A 187 8.60 -7.50 -7.85
C SER A 187 9.29 -6.84 -6.65
N MET A 188 8.57 -6.74 -5.56
CA MET A 188 9.08 -6.29 -4.27
C MET A 188 8.74 -7.34 -3.22
N ASP A 189 9.77 -7.95 -2.64
CA ASP A 189 9.64 -8.87 -1.52
C ASP A 189 9.97 -8.09 -0.24
N TYR A 190 8.97 -7.87 0.60
CA TYR A 190 9.11 -7.06 1.82
C TYR A 190 9.75 -7.87 2.93
N SER A 191 10.85 -7.37 3.49
CA SER A 191 11.52 -7.97 4.65
C SER A 191 11.13 -7.30 5.97
N SER A 192 10.62 -6.06 5.92
CA SER A 192 9.95 -5.39 7.03
C SER A 192 8.88 -4.46 6.48
N PHE A 193 7.80 -4.27 7.24
CA PHE A 193 6.72 -3.37 6.88
C PHE A 193 6.06 -2.79 8.13
N GLU A 194 5.85 -1.47 8.14
CA GLU A 194 5.19 -0.75 9.22
C GLU A 194 4.18 0.24 8.62
N PHE A 195 2.92 0.15 9.04
CA PHE A 195 1.88 1.10 8.72
C PHE A 195 1.94 2.32 9.64
N ASP A 196 1.64 3.47 9.11
CA ASP A 196 1.44 4.74 9.79
C ASP A 196 2.58 5.14 10.76
N PRO A 197 3.86 5.03 10.31
CA PRO A 197 4.98 5.46 11.10
C PRO A 197 4.95 6.99 11.30
N GLN A 198 5.54 7.47 12.38
CA GLN A 198 5.76 8.89 12.55
C GLN A 198 6.91 9.33 11.64
N PHE A 199 6.60 10.07 10.59
CA PHE A 199 7.60 10.64 9.71
C PHE A 199 8.19 11.94 10.26
N ASP A 200 9.49 12.14 10.00
CA ASP A 200 10.10 13.47 10.09
C ASP A 200 9.66 14.30 8.87
N ASP A 201 9.21 15.53 9.07
CA ASP A 201 8.73 16.39 7.99
C ASP A 201 9.79 16.68 6.90
N THR A 202 11.08 16.59 7.27
CA THR A 202 12.20 16.78 6.31
C THR A 202 12.41 15.60 5.38
N LEU A 203 11.84 14.44 5.67
CA LEU A 203 12.07 13.19 4.93
C LEU A 203 11.66 13.29 3.46
N PHE A 204 10.61 14.07 3.17
CA PHE A 204 10.06 14.27 1.83
C PHE A 204 10.38 15.66 1.27
N THR A 205 11.20 16.46 1.96
CA THR A 205 11.55 17.81 1.51
C THR A 205 12.68 17.76 0.50
N ILE A 206 12.53 18.49 -0.60
CA ILE A 206 13.58 18.71 -1.60
C ILE A 206 14.18 20.09 -1.33
N GLU A 207 15.42 20.12 -0.83
CA GLU A 207 16.17 21.38 -0.65
C GLU A 207 16.55 21.98 -2.00
N GLU A 208 16.58 23.33 -2.08
CA GLU A 208 16.98 24.09 -3.28
C GLU A 208 18.49 24.12 -3.46
#